data_f23b922610fd6bb54e39b43fd4aef43e
#
_entry.id   f23b922610fd6bb54e39b43fd4aef43e
#
_cell.length_a   1.000
_cell.length_b   1.000
_cell.length_c   1.000
_cell.angle_alpha   90.00
_cell.angle_beta   90.00
_cell.angle_gamma   90.00
#
_symmetry.space_group_name_H-M   'P 1'
#
loop_
_entity.id
_entity.type
_entity.pdbx_description
1 polymer ?
#
loop_
_entity_poly.entity_id
_entity_poly.type
_entity_poly.pdbx_seq_one_letter_code
_entity_poly.pdbx_strand_id
1 'polypeptide(L)'
;ISKNATQHFISTELHPVSLADLEKALSLWPELASLSKSLTEQYHDLFPGWHRFEFDQSRVVLTLLVGDVNRTLPELSAKVDAWFLDGFSPAKNPDMWLQPLFQNIAKLSKKDATFATFTSASVVRKGLESVGFVVNKTSGFGKKREMLSGCYPLAAQVNSSIYKEKHAIIVGGGLAGASTAQAMAKRGWKVTLIERHEALAQEASGNPLGVLYPRITAGDSLLNQIASHGFLHTLRLLKKTSIKEKDINNCGVLQLSFNQREKSRIESVLATNNPFVFEVDATKASQLAGTKLTHGGMFIPKGACLNPAALCHTLTAHKNISIQTSNQVLRLKRENEEWQLWNEAVMLGQAPIVILASANDTMLFEQTAHCTLQPVRGQISLLPATLSSMSIKTVICTEGYLTPATSGYHCLGASFSPNDVAIDVRKEDHQSNLEMLKHLAPAIDSYTPEQLEGRAAIRSTTSDYLPMAGLVLDAQSLKNEPPRPSSSSNQLKKMNGLYINAGHGAKGLVNAPLCAEIIASLINGDP
;
A
#
# COMPACT_ATOMS: atom_id res chain seq x y z
N ILE A 1 -15.20 22.92 -10.64
CA ILE A 1 -14.39 22.47 -9.49
C ILE A 1 -13.41 23.60 -9.19
N SER A 2 -13.30 24.02 -7.93
CA SER A 2 -12.30 25.03 -7.55
C SER A 2 -10.89 24.51 -7.88
N LYS A 3 -9.95 25.42 -8.24
CA LYS A 3 -8.57 25.03 -8.65
C LYS A 3 -7.83 24.14 -7.63
N ASN A 4 -8.31 24.08 -6.38
CA ASN A 4 -7.67 23.36 -5.27
C ASN A 4 -8.49 22.17 -4.74
N ALA A 5 -9.61 21.81 -5.38
CA ALA A 5 -10.43 20.68 -4.95
C ALA A 5 -10.03 19.40 -5.68
N THR A 6 -9.99 18.29 -4.95
CA THR A 6 -9.88 16.95 -5.52
C THR A 6 -11.28 16.39 -5.73
N GLN A 7 -11.52 15.81 -6.89
CA GLN A 7 -12.75 15.10 -7.21
C GLN A 7 -12.52 13.60 -6.99
N HIS A 8 -13.38 12.99 -6.16
CA HIS A 8 -13.37 11.57 -5.92
C HIS A 8 -14.55 10.91 -6.62
N PHE A 9 -14.26 9.98 -7.51
CA PHE A 9 -15.21 9.03 -8.07
C PHE A 9 -15.04 7.69 -7.36
N ILE A 10 -16.14 7.12 -6.87
CA ILE A 10 -16.14 5.81 -6.26
C ILE A 10 -17.10 4.96 -7.09
N SER A 11 -16.61 3.85 -7.62
CA SER A 11 -17.41 2.89 -8.38
C SER A 11 -17.36 1.53 -7.70
N THR A 12 -18.47 0.83 -7.65
CA THR A 12 -18.53 -0.55 -7.19
C THR A 12 -18.83 -1.46 -8.39
N GLU A 13 -18.08 -2.53 -8.56
CA GLU A 13 -18.23 -3.44 -9.68
C GLU A 13 -17.94 -4.89 -9.27
N LEU A 14 -18.93 -5.77 -9.47
CA LEU A 14 -18.75 -7.18 -9.16
C LEU A 14 -17.93 -7.91 -10.21
N HIS A 15 -18.10 -7.52 -11.48
CA HIS A 15 -17.45 -8.14 -12.64
C HIS A 15 -16.79 -7.05 -13.51
N PRO A 16 -15.65 -6.50 -13.10
CA PRO A 16 -14.97 -5.48 -13.88
C PRO A 16 -14.64 -6.01 -15.28
N VAL A 17 -14.85 -5.19 -16.29
CA VAL A 17 -14.54 -5.56 -17.68
C VAL A 17 -13.04 -5.85 -17.82
N SER A 18 -12.67 -6.75 -18.73
CA SER A 18 -11.26 -7.00 -19.03
C SER A 18 -10.60 -5.76 -19.63
N LEU A 19 -9.27 -5.63 -19.48
CA LEU A 19 -8.53 -4.51 -20.11
C LEU A 19 -8.77 -4.46 -21.61
N ALA A 20 -8.76 -5.63 -22.28
CA ALA A 20 -8.98 -5.71 -23.74
C ALA A 20 -10.38 -5.22 -24.15
N ASP A 21 -11.43 -5.59 -23.39
CA ASP A 21 -12.78 -5.12 -23.66
C ASP A 21 -12.94 -3.64 -23.33
N LEU A 22 -12.27 -3.14 -22.28
CA LEU A 22 -12.26 -1.72 -21.94
C LEU A 22 -11.60 -0.90 -23.06
N GLU A 23 -10.44 -1.32 -23.55
CA GLU A 23 -9.74 -0.66 -24.67
C GLU A 23 -10.62 -0.64 -25.92
N LYS A 24 -11.27 -1.76 -26.24
CA LYS A 24 -12.20 -1.85 -27.37
C LYS A 24 -13.39 -0.91 -27.20
N ALA A 25 -13.98 -0.86 -26.01
CA ALA A 25 -15.10 0.04 -25.72
C ALA A 25 -14.68 1.51 -25.82
N LEU A 26 -13.56 1.89 -25.25
CA LEU A 26 -13.04 3.26 -25.25
C LEU A 26 -12.61 3.73 -26.65
N SER A 27 -12.22 2.83 -27.53
CA SER A 27 -11.88 3.17 -28.93
C SER A 27 -13.05 3.74 -29.74
N LEU A 28 -14.29 3.59 -29.26
CA LEU A 28 -15.48 4.19 -29.87
C LEU A 28 -15.56 5.72 -29.67
N TRP A 29 -14.75 6.28 -28.79
CA TRP A 29 -14.69 7.72 -28.50
C TRP A 29 -13.28 8.27 -28.70
N PRO A 30 -12.86 8.51 -29.96
CA PRO A 30 -11.51 9.00 -30.27
C PRO A 30 -11.17 10.34 -29.60
N GLU A 31 -12.17 11.18 -29.33
CA GLU A 31 -12.03 12.46 -28.65
C GLU A 31 -11.58 12.32 -27.18
N LEU A 32 -11.76 11.15 -26.59
CA LEU A 32 -11.32 10.82 -25.23
C LEU A 32 -10.00 10.02 -25.19
N ALA A 33 -9.32 9.86 -26.32
CA ALA A 33 -8.16 8.96 -26.46
C ALA A 33 -7.07 9.19 -25.39
N SER A 34 -6.77 10.45 -25.04
CA SER A 34 -5.75 10.75 -24.02
C SER A 34 -6.18 10.33 -22.60
N LEU A 35 -7.46 10.51 -22.28
CA LEU A 35 -8.04 10.06 -20.99
C LEU A 35 -8.15 8.54 -20.94
N SER A 36 -8.58 7.93 -22.04
CA SER A 36 -8.66 6.49 -22.23
C SER A 36 -7.30 5.84 -22.00
N LYS A 37 -6.25 6.36 -22.60
CA LYS A 37 -4.87 5.90 -22.41
C LYS A 37 -4.45 6.01 -20.95
N SER A 38 -4.69 7.14 -20.29
CA SER A 38 -4.35 7.33 -18.89
C SER A 38 -5.07 6.36 -17.96
N LEU A 39 -6.31 5.95 -18.29
CA LEU A 39 -7.05 4.94 -17.54
C LEU A 39 -6.47 3.54 -17.82
N THR A 40 -6.31 3.12 -19.06
CA THR A 40 -5.89 1.77 -19.43
C THR A 40 -4.47 1.46 -18.96
N GLU A 41 -3.57 2.44 -18.90
CA GLU A 41 -2.23 2.31 -18.32
C GLU A 41 -2.23 1.96 -16.83
N GLN A 42 -3.32 2.25 -16.12
CA GLN A 42 -3.50 1.94 -14.69
C GLN A 42 -4.46 0.76 -14.44
N TYR A 43 -5.36 0.49 -15.40
CA TYR A 43 -6.45 -0.50 -15.30
C TYR A 43 -5.98 -1.89 -15.72
N HIS A 44 -5.14 -2.51 -14.89
CA HIS A 44 -4.69 -3.88 -15.13
C HIS A 44 -4.53 -4.61 -13.79
N ASP A 45 -4.55 -5.93 -13.84
CA ASP A 45 -4.41 -6.81 -12.69
C ASP A 45 -5.48 -6.54 -11.60
N LEU A 46 -6.72 -6.33 -12.01
CA LEU A 46 -7.82 -6.17 -11.06
C LEU A 46 -8.16 -7.51 -10.40
N PHE A 47 -8.37 -7.44 -9.11
CA PHE A 47 -8.81 -8.55 -8.26
C PHE A 47 -9.75 -8.01 -7.17
N PRO A 48 -10.48 -8.84 -6.41
CA PRO A 48 -11.37 -8.35 -5.36
C PRO A 48 -10.68 -7.40 -4.39
N GLY A 49 -11.35 -6.28 -4.07
CA GLY A 49 -10.86 -5.25 -3.15
C GLY A 49 -10.81 -3.85 -3.78
N TRP A 50 -9.96 -3.01 -3.23
CA TRP A 50 -9.91 -1.57 -3.52
C TRP A 50 -8.79 -1.23 -4.50
N HIS A 51 -9.15 -0.58 -5.62
CA HIS A 51 -8.20 -0.11 -6.62
C HIS A 51 -8.32 1.40 -6.77
N ARG A 52 -7.22 2.12 -6.56
CA ARG A 52 -7.17 3.58 -6.67
C ARG A 52 -6.39 3.99 -7.91
N PHE A 53 -6.99 4.84 -8.72
CA PHE A 53 -6.43 5.42 -9.93
C PHE A 53 -6.42 6.93 -9.80
N GLU A 54 -5.33 7.57 -10.18
CA GLU A 54 -5.16 9.01 -10.02
C GLU A 54 -4.90 9.65 -11.39
N PHE A 55 -5.60 10.74 -11.66
CA PHE A 55 -5.52 11.49 -12.89
C PHE A 55 -5.28 12.97 -12.57
N ASP A 56 -4.82 13.74 -13.59
CA ASP A 56 -4.67 15.18 -13.51
C ASP A 56 -3.91 15.62 -12.24
N GLN A 57 -2.70 15.08 -12.05
CA GLN A 57 -1.86 15.36 -10.87
C GLN A 57 -2.59 15.09 -9.53
N SER A 58 -3.35 14.01 -9.48
CA SER A 58 -4.17 13.58 -8.33
C SER A 58 -5.35 14.51 -8.00
N ARG A 59 -5.74 15.41 -8.91
CA ARG A 59 -6.97 16.21 -8.74
C ARG A 59 -8.24 15.42 -9.04
N VAL A 60 -8.15 14.35 -9.79
CA VAL A 60 -9.23 13.39 -10.03
C VAL A 60 -8.78 12.02 -9.55
N VAL A 61 -9.56 11.41 -8.68
CA VAL A 61 -9.27 10.09 -8.11
C VAL A 61 -10.46 9.17 -8.36
N LEU A 62 -10.22 8.05 -9.04
CA LEU A 62 -11.18 6.97 -9.17
C LEU A 62 -10.81 5.87 -8.17
N THR A 63 -11.73 5.53 -7.27
CA THR A 63 -11.65 4.35 -6.41
C THR A 63 -12.64 3.31 -6.93
N LEU A 64 -12.11 2.19 -7.44
CA LEU A 64 -12.91 1.06 -7.91
C LEU A 64 -12.93 -0.02 -6.83
N LEU A 65 -14.12 -0.32 -6.33
CA LEU A 65 -14.38 -1.37 -5.36
C LEU A 65 -14.80 -2.64 -6.13
N VAL A 66 -13.88 -3.59 -6.29
CA VAL A 66 -14.17 -4.85 -6.99
C VAL A 66 -14.75 -5.84 -6.00
N GLY A 67 -16.03 -6.15 -6.14
CA GLY A 67 -16.77 -7.08 -5.28
C GLY A 67 -18.25 -6.75 -5.16
N ASP A 68 -18.96 -7.57 -4.39
CA ASP A 68 -20.38 -7.36 -4.08
C ASP A 68 -20.58 -6.03 -3.35
N VAL A 69 -21.45 -5.18 -3.88
CA VAL A 69 -21.78 -3.87 -3.32
C VAL A 69 -22.28 -3.94 -1.87
N ASN A 70 -22.97 -5.03 -1.51
CA ASN A 70 -23.45 -5.25 -0.14
C ASN A 70 -22.32 -5.56 0.85
N ARG A 71 -21.14 -5.93 0.37
CA ARG A 71 -19.94 -6.16 1.18
C ARG A 71 -18.99 -4.97 1.13
N THR A 72 -18.78 -4.39 -0.05
CA THR A 72 -17.79 -3.31 -0.25
C THR A 72 -18.28 -1.95 0.25
N LEU A 73 -19.56 -1.61 0.05
CA LEU A 73 -20.11 -0.31 0.43
C LEU A 73 -20.14 -0.07 1.95
N PRO A 74 -20.44 -1.06 2.83
CA PRO A 74 -20.37 -0.89 4.29
C PRO A 74 -18.99 -0.53 4.83
N GLU A 75 -17.92 -0.92 4.13
CA GLU A 75 -16.53 -0.65 4.50
C GLU A 75 -16.07 0.74 4.07
N LEU A 76 -16.83 1.40 3.20
CA LEU A 76 -16.49 2.73 2.71
C LEU A 76 -16.68 3.79 3.81
N SER A 77 -15.69 4.64 3.97
CA SER A 77 -15.75 5.84 4.80
C SER A 77 -15.73 7.07 3.89
N ALA A 78 -16.91 7.55 3.52
CA ALA A 78 -17.07 8.68 2.60
C ALA A 78 -18.27 9.56 2.99
N LYS A 79 -18.30 10.76 2.43
CA LYS A 79 -19.47 11.65 2.42
C LYS A 79 -19.75 12.05 0.97
N VAL A 80 -20.78 11.42 0.41
CA VAL A 80 -21.11 11.46 -1.01
C VAL A 80 -22.00 12.64 -1.34
N ASP A 81 -21.63 13.40 -2.36
CA ASP A 81 -22.40 14.54 -2.87
C ASP A 81 -23.43 14.13 -3.95
N ALA A 82 -23.11 13.11 -4.76
CA ALA A 82 -23.96 12.64 -5.84
C ALA A 82 -23.87 11.13 -6.04
N TRP A 83 -25.00 10.49 -6.22
CA TRP A 83 -25.14 9.05 -6.47
C TRP A 83 -25.60 8.82 -7.90
N PHE A 84 -24.84 8.01 -8.63
CA PHE A 84 -25.22 7.46 -9.93
C PHE A 84 -25.59 5.98 -9.71
N LEU A 85 -26.89 5.69 -9.55
CA LEU A 85 -27.38 4.34 -9.30
C LEU A 85 -27.60 3.62 -10.62
N ASP A 86 -26.50 3.27 -11.28
CA ASP A 86 -26.45 2.67 -12.62
C ASP A 86 -26.18 1.17 -12.55
N GLY A 87 -27.01 0.46 -11.82
CA GLY A 87 -26.95 -0.99 -11.75
C GLY A 87 -27.91 -1.68 -12.73
N PHE A 88 -27.80 -3.01 -12.87
CA PHE A 88 -28.76 -3.78 -13.65
C PHE A 88 -30.19 -3.61 -13.11
N SER A 89 -31.19 -3.79 -14.00
CA SER A 89 -32.59 -3.63 -13.60
C SER A 89 -32.95 -4.57 -12.43
N PRO A 90 -33.75 -4.10 -11.46
CA PRO A 90 -34.11 -4.91 -10.29
C PRO A 90 -34.75 -6.29 -10.62
N ALA A 91 -35.40 -6.41 -11.78
CA ALA A 91 -35.94 -7.68 -12.26
C ALA A 91 -34.86 -8.68 -12.69
N LYS A 92 -33.67 -8.21 -13.12
CA LYS A 92 -32.56 -9.06 -13.56
C LYS A 92 -31.50 -9.28 -12.46
N ASN A 93 -31.37 -8.34 -11.54
CA ASN A 93 -30.43 -8.41 -10.41
C ASN A 93 -31.11 -7.90 -9.13
N PRO A 94 -32.02 -8.65 -8.52
CA PRO A 94 -32.73 -8.25 -7.32
C PRO A 94 -31.79 -8.09 -6.11
N ASP A 95 -30.73 -8.88 -6.02
CA ASP A 95 -29.81 -8.91 -4.89
C ASP A 95 -29.05 -7.59 -4.72
N MET A 96 -28.87 -6.85 -5.81
CA MET A 96 -28.26 -5.52 -5.76
C MET A 96 -29.18 -4.46 -5.10
N TRP A 97 -30.51 -4.66 -5.11
CA TRP A 97 -31.49 -3.66 -4.68
C TRP A 97 -32.17 -4.01 -3.35
N LEU A 98 -31.37 -4.54 -2.42
CA LEU A 98 -31.83 -4.92 -1.08
C LEU A 98 -31.80 -3.71 -0.12
N GLN A 99 -32.60 -3.80 0.96
CA GLN A 99 -32.70 -2.75 1.97
C GLN A 99 -31.34 -2.31 2.56
N PRO A 100 -30.34 -3.20 2.83
CA PRO A 100 -29.02 -2.78 3.29
C PRO A 100 -28.30 -1.82 2.36
N LEU A 101 -28.46 -1.95 1.03
CA LEU A 101 -27.89 -1.00 0.07
C LEU A 101 -28.40 0.41 0.33
N PHE A 102 -29.73 0.60 0.42
CA PHE A 102 -30.33 1.92 0.64
C PHE A 102 -29.91 2.53 1.98
N GLN A 103 -29.80 1.72 3.03
CA GLN A 103 -29.28 2.15 4.34
C GLN A 103 -27.83 2.66 4.25
N ASN A 104 -26.97 1.96 3.52
CA ASN A 104 -25.59 2.39 3.31
C ASN A 104 -25.50 3.67 2.46
N ILE A 105 -26.31 3.79 1.41
CA ILE A 105 -26.43 5.01 0.61
C ILE A 105 -26.80 6.18 1.50
N ALA A 106 -27.84 6.06 2.33
CA ALA A 106 -28.26 7.13 3.25
C ALA A 106 -27.17 7.50 4.27
N LYS A 107 -26.53 6.51 4.89
CA LYS A 107 -25.42 6.70 5.86
C LYS A 107 -24.24 7.47 5.25
N LEU A 108 -23.92 7.22 3.99
CA LEU A 108 -22.82 7.83 3.27
C LEU A 108 -23.18 9.18 2.64
N SER A 109 -24.48 9.51 2.50
CA SER A 109 -24.93 10.75 1.87
C SER A 109 -24.62 11.99 2.73
N LYS A 110 -24.21 13.07 2.08
CA LYS A 110 -24.24 14.40 2.66
C LYS A 110 -25.67 14.94 2.68
N LYS A 111 -25.88 16.00 3.47
CA LYS A 111 -27.09 16.83 3.32
C LYS A 111 -27.17 17.34 1.87
N ASP A 112 -28.36 17.28 1.32
CA ASP A 112 -28.67 17.68 -0.06
C ASP A 112 -27.92 16.89 -1.16
N ALA A 113 -27.35 15.74 -0.80
CA ALA A 113 -26.78 14.81 -1.78
C ALA A 113 -27.84 14.41 -2.81
N THR A 114 -27.48 14.47 -4.08
CA THR A 114 -28.37 14.14 -5.18
C THR A 114 -28.24 12.68 -5.59
N PHE A 115 -29.27 12.13 -6.23
CA PHE A 115 -29.18 10.84 -6.92
C PHE A 115 -29.89 10.88 -8.27
N ALA A 116 -29.43 10.01 -9.17
CA ALA A 116 -30.13 9.69 -10.40
C ALA A 116 -30.01 8.19 -10.70
N THR A 117 -31.04 7.61 -11.29
CA THR A 117 -31.06 6.23 -11.77
C THR A 117 -31.95 6.07 -12.99
N PHE A 118 -31.54 5.23 -13.91
CA PHE A 118 -32.30 4.96 -15.13
C PHE A 118 -33.60 4.19 -14.90
N THR A 119 -33.81 3.60 -13.73
CA THR A 119 -34.99 2.80 -13.42
C THR A 119 -36.07 3.61 -12.73
N SER A 120 -37.34 3.30 -13.03
CA SER A 120 -38.52 3.80 -12.30
C SER A 120 -39.18 2.72 -11.44
N ALA A 121 -38.50 1.60 -11.19
CA ALA A 121 -39.03 0.45 -10.45
C ALA A 121 -39.48 0.85 -9.03
N SER A 122 -40.64 0.33 -8.62
CA SER A 122 -41.24 0.64 -7.31
C SER A 122 -40.35 0.24 -6.13
N VAL A 123 -39.61 -0.87 -6.25
CA VAL A 123 -38.69 -1.34 -5.20
C VAL A 123 -37.57 -0.32 -4.94
N VAL A 124 -37.00 0.27 -5.98
CA VAL A 124 -35.94 1.28 -5.87
C VAL A 124 -36.52 2.57 -5.29
N ARG A 125 -37.66 3.05 -5.80
CA ARG A 125 -38.34 4.23 -5.28
C ARG A 125 -38.64 4.10 -3.78
N LYS A 126 -39.35 3.03 -3.41
CA LYS A 126 -39.72 2.78 -2.01
C LYS A 126 -38.52 2.55 -1.10
N GLY A 127 -37.46 1.90 -1.60
CA GLY A 127 -36.22 1.70 -0.87
C GLY A 127 -35.53 3.02 -0.52
N LEU A 128 -35.40 3.94 -1.48
CA LEU A 128 -34.84 5.28 -1.26
C LEU A 128 -35.72 6.14 -0.35
N GLU A 129 -37.04 6.15 -0.57
CA GLU A 129 -38.01 6.87 0.29
C GLU A 129 -37.95 6.38 1.74
N SER A 130 -37.81 5.06 1.96
CA SER A 130 -37.79 4.47 3.30
C SER A 130 -36.56 4.88 4.15
N VAL A 131 -35.49 5.35 3.50
CA VAL A 131 -34.27 5.82 4.18
C VAL A 131 -34.11 7.34 4.15
N GLY A 132 -35.16 8.06 3.70
CA GLY A 132 -35.26 9.53 3.83
C GLY A 132 -34.92 10.34 2.59
N PHE A 133 -34.76 9.72 1.42
CA PHE A 133 -34.63 10.47 0.17
C PHE A 133 -35.98 11.03 -0.29
N VAL A 134 -35.95 12.23 -0.85
CA VAL A 134 -37.04 12.78 -1.64
C VAL A 134 -36.88 12.28 -3.07
N VAL A 135 -37.85 11.51 -3.57
CA VAL A 135 -37.76 10.84 -4.86
C VAL A 135 -38.75 11.43 -5.85
N ASN A 136 -38.28 11.82 -7.01
CA ASN A 136 -39.08 12.36 -8.11
C ASN A 136 -39.01 11.45 -9.34
N LYS A 137 -40.12 11.28 -10.02
CA LYS A 137 -40.15 10.73 -11.36
C LYS A 137 -39.90 11.85 -12.37
N THR A 138 -38.95 11.63 -13.25
CA THR A 138 -38.59 12.57 -14.31
C THR A 138 -38.65 11.88 -15.68
N SER A 139 -38.68 12.65 -16.76
CA SER A 139 -38.65 12.11 -18.12
C SER A 139 -37.40 11.27 -18.32
N GLY A 140 -37.55 10.07 -18.85
CA GLY A 140 -36.45 9.19 -19.17
C GLY A 140 -35.63 9.65 -20.37
N PHE A 141 -34.47 9.06 -20.58
CA PHE A 141 -33.62 9.32 -21.73
C PHE A 141 -33.78 8.22 -22.80
N GLY A 142 -33.76 8.62 -24.07
CA GLY A 142 -33.89 7.72 -25.21
C GLY A 142 -35.26 7.01 -25.26
N LYS A 143 -35.27 5.68 -25.20
CA LYS A 143 -36.50 4.86 -25.27
C LYS A 143 -37.24 4.70 -23.95
N LYS A 144 -36.72 5.25 -22.85
CA LYS A 144 -37.31 5.13 -21.51
C LYS A 144 -38.30 6.27 -21.25
N ARG A 145 -39.48 5.91 -20.75
CA ARG A 145 -40.54 6.89 -20.44
C ARG A 145 -40.22 7.69 -19.17
N GLU A 146 -39.73 7.01 -18.12
CA GLU A 146 -39.50 7.58 -16.81
C GLU A 146 -38.19 7.07 -16.21
N MET A 147 -37.55 7.90 -15.40
CA MET A 147 -36.43 7.60 -14.52
C MET A 147 -36.67 8.21 -13.14
N LEU A 148 -35.85 7.87 -12.14
CA LEU A 148 -35.92 8.48 -10.81
C LEU A 148 -34.72 9.37 -10.59
N SER A 149 -34.99 10.53 -9.96
CA SER A 149 -33.97 11.43 -9.42
C SER A 149 -34.47 12.03 -8.10
N GLY A 150 -33.58 12.65 -7.34
CA GLY A 150 -33.96 13.28 -6.10
C GLY A 150 -32.80 13.70 -5.23
N CYS A 151 -33.07 13.96 -3.97
CA CYS A 151 -32.04 14.38 -3.01
C CYS A 151 -32.28 13.82 -1.60
N TYR A 152 -31.24 13.89 -0.78
CA TYR A 152 -31.24 13.48 0.62
C TYR A 152 -31.24 14.72 1.53
N PRO A 153 -32.40 15.18 2.03
CA PRO A 153 -32.49 16.46 2.76
C PRO A 153 -31.98 16.40 4.19
N LEU A 154 -31.74 15.20 4.73
CA LEU A 154 -31.37 15.04 6.13
C LEU A 154 -29.90 15.40 6.36
N ALA A 155 -29.62 16.12 7.47
CA ALA A 155 -28.26 16.43 7.86
C ALA A 155 -27.57 15.20 8.47
N ALA A 156 -26.53 14.69 7.83
CA ALA A 156 -25.58 13.85 8.53
C ALA A 156 -24.71 14.73 9.45
N GLN A 157 -24.43 14.26 10.68
CA GLN A 157 -23.42 14.92 11.51
C GLN A 157 -22.06 14.79 10.81
N VAL A 158 -21.55 15.88 10.30
CA VAL A 158 -20.23 15.94 9.67
C VAL A 158 -19.24 16.33 10.75
N ASN A 159 -18.51 15.37 11.28
CA ASN A 159 -17.27 15.64 11.98
C ASN A 159 -16.20 15.94 10.91
N SER A 160 -16.22 17.12 10.35
CA SER A 160 -15.10 17.60 9.54
C SER A 160 -13.99 18.02 10.50
N SER A 161 -12.98 17.21 10.67
CA SER A 161 -11.71 17.66 11.26
C SER A 161 -11.04 18.59 10.27
N ILE A 162 -11.44 19.85 10.26
CA ILE A 162 -10.78 20.87 9.44
C ILE A 162 -9.59 21.36 10.26
N TYR A 163 -8.42 20.80 9.99
CA TYR A 163 -7.17 21.38 10.47
C TYR A 163 -7.03 22.78 9.84
N LYS A 164 -6.90 23.82 10.67
CA LYS A 164 -6.74 25.21 10.21
C LYS A 164 -5.48 25.37 9.34
N GLU A 165 -4.43 24.65 9.69
CA GLU A 165 -3.19 24.58 8.92
C GLU A 165 -2.90 23.13 8.53
N LYS A 166 -2.60 22.93 7.24
CA LYS A 166 -2.16 21.62 6.71
C LYS A 166 -0.65 21.45 6.94
N HIS A 167 -0.26 21.24 8.18
CA HIS A 167 1.12 20.97 8.59
C HIS A 167 1.22 19.63 9.31
N ALA A 168 2.20 18.82 8.94
CA ALA A 168 2.48 17.53 9.56
C ALA A 168 3.99 17.36 9.78
N ILE A 169 4.36 16.71 10.89
CA ILE A 169 5.73 16.28 11.15
C ILE A 169 5.79 14.75 11.08
N ILE A 170 6.78 14.24 10.38
CA ILE A 170 7.03 12.80 10.24
C ILE A 170 8.38 12.49 10.90
N VAL A 171 8.41 11.49 11.76
CA VAL A 171 9.62 11.04 12.46
C VAL A 171 10.13 9.76 11.81
N GLY A 172 11.34 9.83 11.23
CA GLY A 172 12.02 8.74 10.54
C GLY A 172 12.03 8.88 9.01
N GLY A 173 13.20 8.86 8.42
CA GLY A 173 13.47 9.09 6.99
C GLY A 173 13.65 7.81 6.15
N GLY A 174 13.15 6.65 6.63
CA GLY A 174 13.09 5.41 5.86
C GLY A 174 11.93 5.37 4.86
N LEU A 175 11.70 4.21 4.23
CA LEU A 175 10.62 4.00 3.25
C LEU A 175 9.23 4.42 3.79
N ALA A 176 8.92 4.11 5.05
CA ALA A 176 7.65 4.46 5.66
C ALA A 176 7.47 5.98 5.75
N GLY A 177 8.48 6.69 6.28
CA GLY A 177 8.43 8.14 6.41
C GLY A 177 8.46 8.86 5.06
N ALA A 178 9.32 8.47 4.14
CA ALA A 178 9.41 9.06 2.80
C ALA A 178 8.10 8.87 2.01
N SER A 179 7.50 7.68 2.07
CA SER A 179 6.20 7.41 1.44
C SER A 179 5.09 8.25 2.05
N THR A 180 5.09 8.38 3.40
CA THR A 180 4.07 9.19 4.10
C THR A 180 4.24 10.67 3.78
N ALA A 181 5.48 11.16 3.73
CA ALA A 181 5.77 12.53 3.35
C ALA A 181 5.24 12.87 1.94
N GLN A 182 5.49 12.00 0.99
CA GLN A 182 4.99 12.14 -0.38
C GLN A 182 3.45 12.11 -0.42
N ALA A 183 2.82 11.14 0.25
CA ALA A 183 1.37 10.98 0.26
C ALA A 183 0.65 12.20 0.89
N MET A 184 1.25 12.81 1.91
CA MET A 184 0.74 14.04 2.53
C MET A 184 1.00 15.27 1.64
N ALA A 185 2.22 15.41 1.12
CA ALA A 185 2.63 16.57 0.33
C ALA A 185 1.81 16.73 -0.98
N LYS A 186 1.48 15.61 -1.66
CA LYS A 186 0.62 15.63 -2.85
C LYS A 186 -0.82 16.09 -2.56
N ARG A 187 -1.27 16.01 -1.29
CA ARG A 187 -2.55 16.53 -0.79
C ARG A 187 -2.49 17.99 -0.31
N GLY A 188 -1.35 18.66 -0.56
CA GLY A 188 -1.13 20.06 -0.20
C GLY A 188 -0.71 20.28 1.24
N TRP A 189 -0.35 19.25 2.00
CA TRP A 189 0.22 19.40 3.33
C TRP A 189 1.66 19.88 3.26
N LYS A 190 2.05 20.80 4.14
CA LYS A 190 3.45 21.10 4.45
C LYS A 190 3.96 20.00 5.37
N VAL A 191 5.07 19.37 5.02
CA VAL A 191 5.63 18.24 5.75
C VAL A 191 7.04 18.57 6.19
N THR A 192 7.30 18.38 7.48
CA THR A 192 8.65 18.37 8.05
C THR A 192 9.03 16.91 8.35
N LEU A 193 10.03 16.39 7.65
CA LEU A 193 10.56 15.04 7.88
C LEU A 193 11.79 15.16 8.77
N ILE A 194 11.76 14.57 9.97
CA ILE A 194 12.87 14.58 10.92
C ILE A 194 13.53 13.21 10.91
N GLU A 195 14.84 13.19 10.65
CA GLU A 195 15.67 11.99 10.60
C GLU A 195 16.85 12.11 11.58
N ARG A 196 17.13 11.08 12.36
CA ARG A 196 18.22 11.08 13.35
C ARG A 196 19.61 11.02 12.73
N HIS A 197 19.74 10.34 11.60
CA HIS A 197 20.99 10.22 10.87
C HIS A 197 21.26 11.46 10.00
N GLU A 198 22.47 11.55 9.48
CA GLU A 198 22.90 12.64 8.58
C GLU A 198 22.23 12.57 7.18
N ALA A 199 21.67 11.42 6.81
CA ALA A 199 20.97 11.22 5.55
C ALA A 199 19.75 10.30 5.73
N LEU A 200 18.84 10.32 4.73
CA LEU A 200 17.69 9.43 4.69
C LEU A 200 18.13 7.98 4.45
N ALA A 201 17.27 7.03 4.85
CA ALA A 201 17.39 5.61 4.55
C ALA A 201 18.67 4.94 5.07
N GLN A 202 19.22 5.35 6.20
CA GLN A 202 20.46 4.79 6.77
C GLN A 202 20.24 3.46 7.51
N GLU A 203 18.98 3.10 7.84
CA GLU A 203 18.60 1.88 8.56
C GLU A 203 18.20 0.74 7.58
N ALA A 204 17.12 0.00 7.86
CA ALA A 204 16.63 -1.10 7.03
C ALA A 204 16.34 -0.71 5.57
N SER A 205 16.06 0.56 5.30
CA SER A 205 15.84 1.11 3.95
C SER A 205 17.13 1.43 3.19
N GLY A 206 18.29 1.21 3.78
CA GLY A 206 19.61 1.53 3.19
C GLY A 206 20.26 0.36 2.44
N ASN A 207 19.60 -0.77 2.25
CA ASN A 207 20.13 -1.84 1.44
C ASN A 207 20.33 -1.36 -0.01
N PRO A 208 21.44 -1.74 -0.69
CA PRO A 208 21.69 -1.31 -2.06
C PRO A 208 20.60 -1.78 -3.02
N LEU A 209 20.02 -2.96 -2.79
CA LEU A 209 18.87 -3.48 -3.53
C LEU A 209 17.85 -4.11 -2.57
N GLY A 210 16.58 -3.74 -2.76
CA GLY A 210 15.42 -4.40 -2.18
C GLY A 210 14.59 -5.08 -3.26
N VAL A 211 13.92 -6.18 -2.93
CA VAL A 211 13.09 -6.93 -3.88
C VAL A 211 11.62 -6.54 -3.69
N LEU A 212 11.01 -6.05 -4.76
CA LEU A 212 9.59 -5.70 -4.83
C LEU A 212 8.79 -6.88 -5.40
N TYR A 213 8.11 -7.60 -4.54
CA TYR A 213 7.16 -8.65 -4.92
C TYR A 213 6.18 -8.93 -3.78
N PRO A 214 4.94 -9.33 -4.06
CA PRO A 214 3.99 -9.76 -3.05
C PRO A 214 4.29 -11.20 -2.63
N ARG A 215 4.35 -11.48 -1.33
CA ARG A 215 4.33 -12.87 -0.87
C ARG A 215 2.89 -13.34 -0.77
N ILE A 216 2.39 -13.88 -1.85
CA ILE A 216 1.00 -14.33 -1.97
C ILE A 216 0.85 -15.72 -1.36
N THR A 217 -0.28 -15.91 -0.66
CA THR A 217 -0.76 -17.21 -0.17
C THR A 217 -2.16 -17.46 -0.74
N ALA A 218 -2.63 -18.69 -0.71
CA ALA A 218 -4.03 -18.97 -1.05
C ALA A 218 -4.98 -18.43 0.03
N GLY A 219 -6.16 -18.01 -0.40
CA GLY A 219 -7.21 -17.51 0.48
C GLY A 219 -7.23 -15.99 0.65
N ASP A 220 -8.27 -15.51 1.34
CA ASP A 220 -8.60 -14.09 1.50
C ASP A 220 -8.20 -13.59 2.89
N SER A 221 -6.95 -13.78 3.28
CA SER A 221 -6.42 -13.22 4.52
C SER A 221 -6.08 -11.74 4.35
N LEU A 222 -6.19 -10.96 5.43
CA LEU A 222 -5.82 -9.54 5.44
C LEU A 222 -4.36 -9.35 5.00
N LEU A 223 -3.47 -10.27 5.40
CA LEU A 223 -2.06 -10.23 4.99
C LEU A 223 -1.90 -10.37 3.46
N ASN A 224 -2.69 -11.26 2.84
CA ASN A 224 -2.68 -11.46 1.40
C ASN A 224 -3.27 -10.25 0.65
N GLN A 225 -4.34 -9.66 1.18
CA GLN A 225 -4.94 -8.42 0.65
C GLN A 225 -3.93 -7.27 0.69
N ILE A 226 -3.30 -7.02 1.84
CA ILE A 226 -2.28 -5.96 2.00
C ILE A 226 -1.09 -6.22 1.06
N ALA A 227 -0.61 -7.45 0.93
CA ALA A 227 0.49 -7.78 0.03
C ALA A 227 0.13 -7.49 -1.44
N SER A 228 -1.06 -7.90 -1.88
CA SER A 228 -1.51 -7.71 -3.27
C SER A 228 -1.80 -6.25 -3.60
N HIS A 229 -2.57 -5.56 -2.75
CA HIS A 229 -2.87 -4.13 -2.93
C HIS A 229 -1.62 -3.26 -2.79
N GLY A 230 -0.75 -3.56 -1.83
CA GLY A 230 0.51 -2.84 -1.62
C GLY A 230 1.45 -2.99 -2.82
N PHE A 231 1.54 -4.17 -3.40
CA PHE A 231 2.32 -4.41 -4.61
C PHE A 231 1.83 -3.55 -5.78
N LEU A 232 0.52 -3.59 -6.09
CA LEU A 232 -0.06 -2.77 -7.16
C LEU A 232 0.07 -1.27 -6.89
N HIS A 233 -0.16 -0.85 -5.64
CA HIS A 233 0.00 0.55 -5.27
C HIS A 233 1.43 1.02 -5.52
N THR A 234 2.43 0.24 -5.09
CA THR A 234 3.84 0.56 -5.32
C THR A 234 4.21 0.57 -6.80
N LEU A 235 3.72 -0.38 -7.61
CA LEU A 235 3.94 -0.36 -9.05
C LEU A 235 3.38 0.91 -9.71
N ARG A 236 2.17 1.34 -9.32
CA ARG A 236 1.56 2.58 -9.82
C ARG A 236 2.34 3.82 -9.34
N LEU A 237 2.80 3.82 -8.10
CA LEU A 237 3.65 4.88 -7.55
C LEU A 237 4.95 4.99 -8.34
N LEU A 238 5.66 3.89 -8.58
CA LEU A 238 6.93 3.87 -9.33
C LEU A 238 6.78 4.41 -10.75
N LYS A 239 5.68 4.12 -11.44
CA LYS A 239 5.39 4.69 -12.77
C LYS A 239 5.25 6.21 -12.77
N LYS A 240 4.88 6.81 -11.63
CA LYS A 240 4.70 8.26 -11.46
C LYS A 240 5.92 8.96 -10.87
N THR A 241 6.90 8.20 -10.40
CA THR A 241 8.13 8.75 -9.82
C THR A 241 9.21 8.91 -10.88
N SER A 242 10.12 9.85 -10.63
CA SER A 242 11.32 10.06 -11.46
C SER A 242 12.51 9.22 -10.97
N ILE A 243 12.27 8.02 -10.43
CA ILE A 243 13.35 7.12 -10.05
C ILE A 243 14.20 6.80 -11.29
N LYS A 244 15.52 6.87 -11.15
CA LYS A 244 16.43 6.67 -12.29
C LYS A 244 16.46 5.20 -12.70
N GLU A 245 16.56 4.92 -13.99
CA GLU A 245 16.63 3.55 -14.53
C GLU A 245 17.73 2.69 -13.89
N LYS A 246 18.86 3.29 -13.53
CA LYS A 246 19.95 2.58 -12.85
C LYS A 246 19.59 2.12 -11.42
N ASP A 247 18.57 2.72 -10.80
CA ASP A 247 18.16 2.47 -9.42
C ASP A 247 16.97 1.50 -9.34
N ILE A 248 16.45 1.04 -10.49
CA ILE A 248 15.37 0.05 -10.59
C ILE A 248 15.62 -0.92 -11.75
N ASN A 249 15.39 -2.20 -11.49
CA ASN A 249 15.43 -3.25 -12.52
C ASN A 249 14.10 -4.04 -12.50
N ASN A 250 13.31 -3.88 -13.54
CA ASN A 250 12.03 -4.57 -13.74
C ASN A 250 12.23 -5.98 -14.30
N CYS A 251 13.02 -6.78 -13.62
CA CYS A 251 13.51 -8.08 -14.08
C CYS A 251 12.58 -9.26 -13.79
N GLY A 252 11.46 -9.03 -13.12
CA GLY A 252 10.62 -10.11 -12.59
C GLY A 252 11.21 -10.77 -11.34
N VAL A 253 10.39 -11.59 -10.68
CA VAL A 253 10.78 -12.38 -9.51
C VAL A 253 10.34 -13.82 -9.70
N LEU A 254 11.25 -14.75 -9.55
CA LEU A 254 11.04 -16.18 -9.63
C LEU A 254 11.07 -16.78 -8.22
N GLN A 255 9.97 -17.37 -7.76
CA GLN A 255 9.89 -18.11 -6.51
C GLN A 255 9.95 -19.60 -6.79
N LEU A 256 11.01 -20.26 -6.31
CA LEU A 256 11.26 -21.67 -6.57
C LEU A 256 10.52 -22.58 -5.58
N SER A 257 9.99 -23.69 -6.07
CA SER A 257 9.41 -24.79 -5.28
C SER A 257 10.48 -25.73 -4.74
N PHE A 258 11.44 -25.17 -4.00
CA PHE A 258 12.67 -25.87 -3.57
C PHE A 258 12.47 -26.90 -2.44
N ASN A 259 11.30 -26.88 -1.80
CA ASN A 259 10.91 -27.90 -0.82
C ASN A 259 9.39 -28.16 -0.89
N GLN A 260 8.91 -29.20 -0.20
CA GLN A 260 7.51 -29.62 -0.27
C GLN A 260 6.54 -28.54 0.24
N ARG A 261 6.92 -27.78 1.28
CA ARG A 261 6.09 -26.69 1.83
C ARG A 261 5.87 -25.58 0.80
N GLU A 262 6.94 -25.11 0.16
CA GLU A 262 6.86 -24.07 -0.86
C GLU A 262 6.15 -24.58 -2.12
N LYS A 263 6.36 -25.85 -2.49
CA LYS A 263 5.61 -26.49 -3.58
C LYS A 263 4.10 -26.43 -3.32
N SER A 264 3.65 -26.91 -2.16
CA SER A 264 2.21 -26.89 -1.79
C SER A 264 1.65 -25.48 -1.71
N ARG A 265 2.44 -24.51 -1.21
CA ARG A 265 2.04 -23.09 -1.19
C ARG A 265 1.86 -22.55 -2.61
N ILE A 266 2.82 -22.77 -3.50
CA ILE A 266 2.77 -22.29 -4.89
C ILE A 266 1.59 -22.92 -5.63
N GLU A 267 1.39 -24.23 -5.53
CA GLU A 267 0.25 -24.94 -6.13
C GLU A 267 -1.09 -24.33 -5.66
N SER A 268 -1.21 -24.06 -4.36
CA SER A 268 -2.41 -23.44 -3.80
C SER A 268 -2.64 -22.01 -4.32
N VAL A 269 -1.59 -21.22 -4.54
CA VAL A 269 -1.69 -19.88 -5.13
C VAL A 269 -2.11 -19.95 -6.59
N LEU A 270 -1.50 -20.83 -7.37
CA LEU A 270 -1.80 -21.01 -8.80
C LEU A 270 -3.25 -21.43 -9.02
N ALA A 271 -3.81 -22.26 -8.12
CA ALA A 271 -5.23 -22.67 -8.16
C ALA A 271 -6.22 -21.51 -7.99
N THR A 272 -5.77 -20.35 -7.47
CA THR A 272 -6.64 -19.15 -7.33
C THR A 272 -6.74 -18.29 -8.58
N ASN A 273 -6.07 -18.65 -9.67
CA ASN A 273 -5.95 -17.82 -10.89
C ASN A 273 -5.50 -16.39 -10.60
N ASN A 274 -4.55 -16.22 -9.67
CA ASN A 274 -4.05 -14.91 -9.29
C ASN A 274 -3.37 -14.21 -10.49
N PRO A 275 -3.74 -12.97 -10.84
CA PRO A 275 -3.28 -12.30 -12.06
C PRO A 275 -1.80 -11.89 -12.04
N PHE A 276 -1.12 -11.99 -10.89
CA PHE A 276 0.27 -11.58 -10.75
C PHE A 276 1.27 -12.67 -11.05
N VAL A 277 0.85 -13.94 -11.09
CA VAL A 277 1.75 -15.09 -11.05
C VAL A 277 1.48 -16.06 -12.19
N PHE A 278 2.56 -16.68 -12.68
CA PHE A 278 2.51 -17.70 -13.70
C PHE A 278 3.31 -18.91 -13.25
N GLU A 279 2.77 -20.10 -13.47
CA GLU A 279 3.50 -21.35 -13.25
C GLU A 279 4.66 -21.49 -14.25
N VAL A 280 5.80 -21.97 -13.77
CA VAL A 280 6.96 -22.27 -14.59
C VAL A 280 7.59 -23.59 -14.16
N ASP A 281 7.91 -24.45 -15.13
CA ASP A 281 8.74 -25.64 -14.92
C ASP A 281 10.22 -25.27 -14.74
N ALA A 282 11.07 -26.25 -14.43
CA ALA A 282 12.50 -26.02 -14.21
C ALA A 282 13.22 -25.50 -15.48
N THR A 283 12.76 -25.90 -16.67
CA THR A 283 13.33 -25.47 -17.95
C THR A 283 13.03 -23.98 -18.19
N LYS A 284 11.76 -23.60 -18.03
CA LYS A 284 11.32 -22.22 -18.17
C LYS A 284 11.90 -21.32 -17.09
N ALA A 285 11.98 -21.80 -15.84
CA ALA A 285 12.63 -21.12 -14.73
C ALA A 285 14.10 -20.83 -15.05
N SER A 286 14.85 -21.82 -15.57
CA SER A 286 16.25 -21.64 -15.99
C SER A 286 16.41 -20.61 -17.10
N GLN A 287 15.52 -20.60 -18.10
CA GLN A 287 15.52 -19.61 -19.18
C GLN A 287 15.28 -18.19 -18.65
N LEU A 288 14.30 -18.01 -17.75
CA LEU A 288 13.98 -16.73 -17.13
C LEU A 288 15.13 -16.25 -16.23
N ALA A 289 15.68 -17.15 -15.43
CA ALA A 289 16.78 -16.85 -14.52
C ALA A 289 18.10 -16.55 -15.25
N GLY A 290 18.31 -17.10 -16.45
CA GLY A 290 19.58 -17.01 -17.16
C GLY A 290 20.67 -17.93 -16.59
N THR A 291 20.31 -18.86 -15.72
CA THR A 291 21.19 -19.87 -15.11
C THR A 291 20.44 -21.19 -14.93
N LYS A 292 21.17 -22.31 -14.86
CA LYS A 292 20.55 -23.62 -14.68
C LYS A 292 19.94 -23.77 -13.29
N LEU A 293 18.65 -24.07 -13.23
CA LEU A 293 17.89 -24.33 -12.01
C LEU A 293 17.35 -25.78 -12.03
N THR A 294 17.21 -26.33 -10.83
CA THR A 294 16.72 -27.73 -10.64
C THR A 294 15.21 -27.76 -10.35
N HIS A 295 14.62 -26.62 -9.97
CA HIS A 295 13.22 -26.52 -9.58
C HIS A 295 12.48 -25.52 -10.46
N GLY A 296 11.24 -25.80 -10.75
CA GLY A 296 10.26 -24.85 -11.22
C GLY A 296 9.67 -24.06 -10.05
N GLY A 297 8.56 -23.37 -10.30
CA GLY A 297 7.89 -22.58 -9.27
C GLY A 297 6.88 -21.62 -9.87
N MET A 298 6.82 -20.42 -9.33
CA MET A 298 6.00 -19.35 -9.91
C MET A 298 6.83 -18.10 -10.25
N PHE A 299 6.49 -17.49 -11.38
CA PHE A 299 7.10 -16.27 -11.87
C PHE A 299 6.15 -15.09 -11.69
N ILE A 300 6.69 -13.96 -11.22
CA ILE A 300 5.99 -12.70 -11.02
C ILE A 300 6.59 -11.68 -11.99
N PRO A 301 6.04 -11.51 -13.21
CA PRO A 301 6.67 -10.69 -14.26
C PRO A 301 6.86 -9.23 -13.89
N LYS A 302 5.94 -8.66 -13.10
CA LYS A 302 5.98 -7.26 -12.63
C LYS A 302 6.82 -7.07 -11.37
N GLY A 303 7.41 -8.14 -10.83
CA GLY A 303 8.38 -8.04 -9.75
C GLY A 303 9.63 -7.28 -10.19
N ALA A 304 10.32 -6.67 -9.24
CA ALA A 304 11.49 -5.85 -9.53
C ALA A 304 12.50 -5.91 -8.39
N CYS A 305 13.72 -5.47 -8.65
CA CYS A 305 14.61 -5.05 -7.57
C CYS A 305 14.97 -3.58 -7.78
N LEU A 306 15.12 -2.84 -6.69
CA LEU A 306 15.39 -1.41 -6.73
C LEU A 306 16.17 -0.96 -5.50
N ASN A 307 16.81 0.21 -5.61
CA ASN A 307 17.51 0.86 -4.52
C ASN A 307 16.48 1.60 -3.63
N PRO A 308 16.22 1.13 -2.38
CA PRO A 308 15.22 1.77 -1.53
C PRO A 308 15.62 3.17 -1.08
N ALA A 309 16.91 3.47 -0.92
CA ALA A 309 17.37 4.81 -0.56
C ALA A 309 17.12 5.79 -1.71
N ALA A 310 17.40 5.41 -2.96
CA ALA A 310 17.05 6.21 -4.13
C ALA A 310 15.54 6.49 -4.22
N LEU A 311 14.71 5.51 -3.89
CA LEU A 311 13.27 5.71 -3.81
C LEU A 311 12.91 6.71 -2.71
N CYS A 312 13.47 6.61 -1.49
CA CYS A 312 13.22 7.57 -0.41
C CYS A 312 13.56 9.00 -0.85
N HIS A 313 14.71 9.21 -1.47
CA HIS A 313 15.12 10.53 -1.99
C HIS A 313 14.15 11.03 -3.08
N THR A 314 13.74 10.15 -3.99
CA THR A 314 12.79 10.52 -5.04
C THR A 314 11.42 10.92 -4.47
N LEU A 315 10.91 10.19 -3.49
CA LEU A 315 9.62 10.47 -2.85
C LEU A 315 9.63 11.76 -2.03
N THR A 316 10.77 12.12 -1.48
CA THR A 316 10.91 13.35 -0.66
C THR A 316 11.28 14.58 -1.48
N ALA A 317 11.58 14.44 -2.77
CA ALA A 317 11.88 15.55 -3.68
C ALA A 317 10.61 16.31 -4.09
N HIS A 318 9.92 16.91 -3.13
CA HIS A 318 8.68 17.68 -3.33
C HIS A 318 8.75 19.01 -2.61
N LYS A 319 8.25 20.09 -3.25
CA LYS A 319 8.33 21.48 -2.73
C LYS A 319 7.70 21.69 -1.35
N ASN A 320 6.76 20.85 -0.96
CA ASN A 320 6.08 20.91 0.33
C ASN A 320 6.75 20.06 1.42
N ILE A 321 7.90 19.42 1.13
CA ILE A 321 8.63 18.59 2.07
C ILE A 321 9.92 19.31 2.45
N SER A 322 10.14 19.53 3.74
CA SER A 322 11.40 19.95 4.33
C SER A 322 12.00 18.80 5.13
N ILE A 323 13.30 18.59 5.01
CA ILE A 323 14.01 17.50 5.68
C ILE A 323 14.95 18.11 6.72
N GLN A 324 14.90 17.56 7.93
CA GLN A 324 15.81 17.88 9.03
C GLN A 324 16.55 16.61 9.41
N THR A 325 17.79 16.48 8.99
CA THR A 325 18.69 15.37 9.33
C THR A 325 19.47 15.67 10.60
N SER A 326 20.13 14.65 11.17
CA SER A 326 20.91 14.72 12.41
C SER A 326 20.09 15.22 13.61
N ASN A 327 18.79 14.92 13.63
CA ASN A 327 17.87 15.33 14.68
C ASN A 327 17.09 14.12 15.22
N GLN A 328 17.45 13.69 16.43
CA GLN A 328 16.74 12.59 17.10
C GLN A 328 15.60 13.13 17.94
N VAL A 329 14.38 12.70 17.65
CA VAL A 329 13.22 12.96 18.49
C VAL A 329 13.21 11.95 19.63
N LEU A 330 13.19 12.44 20.88
CA LEU A 330 13.22 11.61 22.09
C LEU A 330 11.90 11.67 22.87
N ARG A 331 11.15 12.76 22.73
CA ARG A 331 9.93 12.97 23.51
C ARG A 331 8.86 13.70 22.70
N LEU A 332 7.61 13.29 22.91
CA LEU A 332 6.42 13.95 22.38
C LEU A 332 5.62 14.55 23.55
N LYS A 333 5.14 15.77 23.39
CA LYS A 333 4.21 16.41 24.33
C LYS A 333 3.07 17.01 23.53
N ARG A 334 1.84 16.85 24.01
CA ARG A 334 0.69 17.53 23.41
C ARG A 334 0.33 18.78 24.22
N GLU A 335 0.25 19.91 23.53
CA GLU A 335 -0.09 21.20 24.13
C GLU A 335 -0.88 22.04 23.10
N ASN A 336 -1.97 22.68 23.53
CA ASN A 336 -2.82 23.54 22.69
C ASN A 336 -3.24 22.91 21.35
N GLU A 337 -3.64 21.61 21.39
CA GLU A 337 -4.04 20.79 20.23
C GLU A 337 -2.91 20.47 19.25
N GLU A 338 -1.67 20.86 19.51
CA GLU A 338 -0.49 20.52 18.73
C GLU A 338 0.42 19.53 19.46
N TRP A 339 1.17 18.76 18.69
CA TRP A 339 2.23 17.89 19.16
C TRP A 339 3.56 18.62 19.06
N GLN A 340 4.28 18.73 20.16
CA GLN A 340 5.64 19.21 20.26
C GLN A 340 6.63 18.04 20.26
N LEU A 341 7.65 18.14 19.44
CA LEU A 341 8.70 17.13 19.32
C LEU A 341 10.00 17.69 19.90
N TRP A 342 10.61 16.94 20.79
CA TRP A 342 11.78 17.36 21.53
C TRP A 342 12.92 16.36 21.39
N ASN A 343 14.16 16.83 21.29
CA ASN A 343 15.35 16.07 21.69
C ASN A 343 15.55 16.22 23.21
N GLU A 344 16.79 16.12 23.73
CA GLU A 344 17.05 16.28 25.17
C GLU A 344 16.62 17.65 25.72
N ALA A 345 16.94 18.74 25.04
CA ALA A 345 16.79 20.10 25.50
C ALA A 345 16.01 21.04 24.56
N VAL A 346 16.01 20.76 23.27
CA VAL A 346 15.49 21.68 22.24
C VAL A 346 14.22 21.13 21.61
N MET A 347 13.24 22.00 21.39
CA MET A 347 12.06 21.68 20.60
C MET A 347 12.42 21.68 19.10
N LEU A 348 12.31 20.52 18.48
CA LEU A 348 12.62 20.31 17.05
C LEU A 348 11.49 20.78 16.13
N GLY A 349 10.26 20.85 16.64
CA GLY A 349 9.11 21.32 15.89
C GLY A 349 7.81 21.07 16.62
N GLN A 350 6.75 21.67 16.08
CA GLN A 350 5.37 21.42 16.53
C GLN A 350 4.42 21.38 15.34
N ALA A 351 3.38 20.55 15.43
CA ALA A 351 2.37 20.40 14.39
C ALA A 351 1.08 19.77 14.95
N PRO A 352 -0.09 20.03 14.34
CA PRO A 352 -1.32 19.36 14.71
C PRO A 352 -1.31 17.86 14.39
N ILE A 353 -0.46 17.44 13.42
CA ILE A 353 -0.32 16.05 12.99
C ILE A 353 1.13 15.60 13.12
N VAL A 354 1.33 14.46 13.78
CA VAL A 354 2.60 13.75 13.87
C VAL A 354 2.42 12.31 13.42
N ILE A 355 3.32 11.83 12.56
CA ILE A 355 3.36 10.44 12.11
C ILE A 355 4.69 9.81 12.52
N LEU A 356 4.61 8.76 13.33
CA LEU A 356 5.77 7.99 13.77
C LEU A 356 6.07 6.90 12.75
N ALA A 357 7.19 7.05 12.04
CA ALA A 357 7.71 6.13 11.03
C ALA A 357 9.14 5.65 11.39
N SER A 358 9.45 5.62 12.70
CA SER A 358 10.76 5.36 13.27
C SER A 358 11.03 3.89 13.58
N ALA A 359 10.33 2.98 12.89
CA ALA A 359 10.51 1.53 13.03
C ALA A 359 10.40 1.08 14.51
N ASN A 360 11.40 0.36 15.03
CA ASN A 360 11.38 -0.12 16.42
C ASN A 360 11.42 1.02 17.44
N ASP A 361 12.03 2.15 17.12
CA ASP A 361 12.11 3.31 18.02
C ASP A 361 10.75 3.98 18.26
N THR A 362 9.75 3.63 17.48
CA THR A 362 8.37 4.04 17.75
C THR A 362 7.92 3.62 19.16
N MET A 363 8.44 2.52 19.70
CA MET A 363 8.11 2.06 21.06
C MET A 363 8.79 2.85 22.18
N LEU A 364 9.75 3.72 21.86
CA LEU A 364 10.47 4.55 22.85
C LEU A 364 9.62 5.72 23.37
N PHE A 365 8.58 6.11 22.63
CA PHE A 365 7.68 7.17 23.07
C PHE A 365 6.63 6.65 24.04
N GLU A 366 6.38 7.39 25.13
CA GLU A 366 5.36 7.05 26.12
C GLU A 366 4.00 6.71 25.48
N GLN A 367 3.64 7.46 24.44
CA GLN A 367 2.36 7.33 23.72
C GLN A 367 2.23 6.01 22.95
N THR A 368 3.34 5.37 22.61
CA THR A 368 3.38 4.17 21.76
C THR A 368 4.13 3.01 22.41
N ALA A 369 4.52 3.12 23.69
CA ALA A 369 5.20 2.07 24.44
C ALA A 369 4.40 0.76 24.55
N HIS A 370 3.09 0.82 24.33
CA HIS A 370 2.19 -0.36 24.30
C HIS A 370 2.18 -1.08 22.95
N CYS A 371 2.75 -0.48 21.89
CA CYS A 371 2.88 -1.14 20.60
C CYS A 371 3.91 -2.27 20.68
N THR A 372 3.60 -3.41 20.09
CA THR A 372 4.49 -4.57 20.10
C THR A 372 5.19 -4.72 18.76
N LEU A 373 6.38 -4.14 18.65
CA LEU A 373 7.26 -4.30 17.50
C LEU A 373 8.45 -5.18 17.89
N GLN A 374 8.85 -6.08 16.99
CA GLN A 374 9.96 -6.99 17.22
C GLN A 374 11.12 -6.64 16.27
N PRO A 375 12.30 -6.38 16.82
CA PRO A 375 13.49 -6.22 16.00
C PRO A 375 13.93 -7.55 15.42
N VAL A 376 14.21 -7.56 14.12
CA VAL A 376 14.75 -8.72 13.42
C VAL A 376 15.95 -8.28 12.61
N ARG A 377 17.12 -8.71 13.04
CA ARG A 377 18.36 -8.46 12.30
C ARG A 377 18.38 -9.27 11.02
N GLY A 378 18.91 -8.69 9.96
CA GLY A 378 19.19 -9.38 8.70
C GLY A 378 20.40 -8.80 8.02
N GLN A 379 21.31 -9.68 7.62
CA GLN A 379 22.50 -9.33 6.86
C GLN A 379 22.36 -9.80 5.43
N ILE A 380 22.70 -8.93 4.50
CA ILE A 380 22.92 -9.26 3.09
C ILE A 380 24.40 -9.42 2.81
N SER A 381 24.72 -10.22 1.80
CA SER A 381 26.05 -10.37 1.23
C SER A 381 26.09 -9.78 -0.18
N LEU A 382 27.13 -9.02 -0.49
CA LEU A 382 27.39 -8.47 -1.82
C LEU A 382 28.36 -9.41 -2.53
N LEU A 383 27.87 -10.16 -3.51
CA LEU A 383 28.68 -11.09 -4.31
C LEU A 383 29.25 -10.34 -5.51
N PRO A 384 30.57 -10.24 -5.69
CA PRO A 384 31.14 -9.71 -6.92
C PRO A 384 30.62 -10.45 -8.15
N ALA A 385 30.19 -9.71 -9.17
CA ALA A 385 29.70 -10.32 -10.39
C ALA A 385 30.87 -10.94 -11.17
N THR A 386 30.67 -12.17 -11.66
CA THR A 386 31.59 -12.90 -12.51
C THR A 386 31.00 -13.08 -13.90
N LEU A 387 31.79 -13.53 -14.87
CA LEU A 387 31.29 -13.79 -16.23
C LEU A 387 30.12 -14.80 -16.23
N SER A 388 30.17 -15.80 -15.35
CA SER A 388 29.10 -16.80 -15.22
C SER A 388 27.87 -16.23 -14.54
N SER A 389 28.02 -15.42 -13.49
CA SER A 389 26.91 -14.89 -12.72
C SER A 389 26.21 -13.69 -13.38
N MET A 390 26.90 -12.97 -14.28
CA MET A 390 26.29 -11.89 -15.07
C MET A 390 25.16 -12.35 -15.99
N SER A 391 25.04 -13.67 -16.23
CA SER A 391 23.92 -14.27 -16.97
C SER A 391 22.59 -14.21 -16.21
N ILE A 392 22.59 -13.94 -14.88
CA ILE A 392 21.37 -13.89 -14.06
C ILE A 392 20.53 -12.66 -14.47
N LYS A 393 19.30 -12.93 -14.91
CA LYS A 393 18.39 -11.94 -15.51
C LYS A 393 17.22 -11.56 -14.64
N THR A 394 16.83 -12.37 -13.65
CA THR A 394 15.69 -12.15 -12.78
C THR A 394 16.07 -12.36 -11.31
N VAL A 395 15.28 -11.81 -10.40
CA VAL A 395 15.45 -12.16 -8.98
C VAL A 395 15.01 -13.59 -8.74
N ILE A 396 15.87 -14.38 -8.12
CA ILE A 396 15.59 -15.77 -7.75
C ILE A 396 15.35 -15.83 -6.24
N CYS A 397 14.22 -16.39 -5.81
CA CYS A 397 13.82 -16.49 -4.40
C CYS A 397 13.60 -17.95 -3.99
N THR A 398 14.11 -18.27 -2.79
CA THR A 398 13.80 -19.47 -2.00
C THR A 398 13.42 -19.03 -0.59
N GLU A 399 14.17 -19.37 0.44
CA GLU A 399 14.09 -18.78 1.79
C GLU A 399 14.62 -17.34 1.82
N GLY A 400 15.60 -17.04 0.95
CA GLY A 400 16.08 -15.70 0.68
C GLY A 400 15.98 -15.35 -0.80
N TYR A 401 16.90 -14.50 -1.27
CA TYR A 401 16.89 -14.04 -2.66
C TYR A 401 18.30 -13.78 -3.19
N LEU A 402 18.44 -13.90 -4.51
CA LEU A 402 19.59 -13.46 -5.29
C LEU A 402 19.10 -12.50 -6.38
N THR A 403 19.69 -11.30 -6.46
CA THR A 403 19.34 -10.32 -7.51
C THR A 403 20.22 -10.48 -8.75
N PRO A 404 19.78 -10.00 -9.92
CA PRO A 404 20.70 -9.70 -11.03
C PRO A 404 21.82 -8.75 -10.59
N ALA A 405 22.96 -8.79 -11.26
CA ALA A 405 24.07 -7.91 -10.96
C ALA A 405 23.70 -6.44 -11.21
N THR A 406 24.02 -5.58 -10.25
CA THR A 406 23.90 -4.13 -10.35
C THR A 406 25.18 -3.49 -9.80
N SER A 407 25.77 -2.57 -10.54
CA SER A 407 27.03 -1.90 -10.14
C SER A 407 28.17 -2.88 -9.83
N GLY A 408 28.21 -4.03 -10.51
CA GLY A 408 29.24 -5.05 -10.32
C GLY A 408 29.01 -6.06 -9.21
N TYR A 409 27.85 -6.06 -8.54
CA TYR A 409 27.52 -6.96 -7.44
C TYR A 409 26.11 -7.51 -7.56
N HIS A 410 25.92 -8.76 -7.10
CA HIS A 410 24.62 -9.34 -6.76
C HIS A 410 24.34 -9.11 -5.28
N CYS A 411 23.09 -8.87 -4.94
CA CYS A 411 22.65 -8.86 -3.55
C CYS A 411 22.07 -10.23 -3.20
N LEU A 412 22.70 -10.91 -2.23
CA LEU A 412 22.28 -12.21 -1.72
C LEU A 412 21.83 -12.05 -0.26
N GLY A 413 20.69 -12.58 0.09
CA GLY A 413 20.23 -12.51 1.46
C GLY A 413 18.77 -12.87 1.67
N ALA A 414 18.35 -12.76 2.91
CA ALA A 414 19.13 -12.26 4.02
C ALA A 414 19.05 -13.23 5.18
N SER A 415 20.05 -13.18 6.06
CA SER A 415 19.94 -13.86 7.35
C SER A 415 18.72 -13.34 8.15
N PHE A 416 18.29 -14.12 9.13
CA PHE A 416 17.10 -13.81 9.91
C PHE A 416 17.33 -14.13 11.39
N SER A 417 17.61 -13.11 12.21
CA SER A 417 17.93 -13.26 13.62
C SER A 417 16.95 -12.40 14.47
N PRO A 418 15.87 -13.01 15.00
CA PRO A 418 14.91 -12.32 15.86
C PRO A 418 15.57 -11.83 17.15
N ASN A 419 15.17 -10.65 17.63
CA ASN A 419 15.64 -10.00 18.85
C ASN A 419 17.14 -9.65 18.87
N ASP A 420 17.84 -9.78 17.75
CA ASP A 420 19.21 -9.30 17.60
C ASP A 420 19.18 -7.89 17.03
N VAL A 421 19.85 -6.95 17.72
CA VAL A 421 19.88 -5.52 17.37
C VAL A 421 21.27 -5.05 16.92
N ALA A 422 22.23 -5.94 16.84
CA ALA A 422 23.56 -5.61 16.38
C ALA A 422 23.59 -5.33 14.86
N ILE A 423 24.40 -4.37 14.43
CA ILE A 423 24.51 -3.95 13.04
C ILE A 423 25.87 -4.26 12.41
N ASP A 424 26.75 -4.93 13.17
CA ASP A 424 28.04 -5.42 12.68
C ASP A 424 27.83 -6.48 11.58
N VAL A 425 28.71 -6.48 10.60
CA VAL A 425 28.72 -7.52 9.56
C VAL A 425 29.43 -8.75 10.12
N ARG A 426 28.77 -9.91 10.04
CA ARG A 426 29.26 -11.17 10.62
C ARG A 426 29.58 -12.18 9.53
N LYS A 427 30.66 -12.90 9.75
CA LYS A 427 31.11 -13.98 8.85
C LYS A 427 30.13 -15.15 8.81
N GLU A 428 29.52 -15.49 9.93
CA GLU A 428 28.51 -16.55 10.07
C GLU A 428 27.29 -16.29 9.21
N ASP A 429 26.86 -15.02 9.10
CA ASP A 429 25.76 -14.63 8.22
C ASP A 429 26.14 -14.73 6.74
N HIS A 430 27.39 -14.39 6.37
CA HIS A 430 27.87 -14.63 5.02
C HIS A 430 27.87 -16.13 4.70
N GLN A 431 28.32 -16.97 5.64
CA GLN A 431 28.29 -18.42 5.47
C GLN A 431 26.86 -18.93 5.26
N SER A 432 25.90 -18.48 6.06
CA SER A 432 24.48 -18.83 5.93
C SER A 432 23.91 -18.40 4.58
N ASN A 433 24.23 -17.18 4.12
CA ASN A 433 23.82 -16.71 2.82
C ASN A 433 24.43 -17.52 1.67
N LEU A 434 25.71 -17.92 1.78
CA LEU A 434 26.36 -18.79 0.79
C LEU A 434 25.78 -20.22 0.75
N GLU A 435 25.36 -20.76 1.90
CA GLU A 435 24.62 -22.04 1.90
C GLU A 435 23.31 -21.91 1.13
N MET A 436 22.57 -20.81 1.32
CA MET A 436 21.35 -20.51 0.58
C MET A 436 21.61 -20.37 -0.94
N LEU A 437 22.75 -19.79 -1.34
CA LEU A 437 23.14 -19.62 -2.73
C LEU A 437 23.19 -20.96 -3.50
N LYS A 438 23.61 -22.04 -2.85
CA LYS A 438 23.65 -23.38 -3.44
C LYS A 438 22.26 -23.87 -3.91
N HIS A 439 21.20 -23.39 -3.27
CA HIS A 439 19.82 -23.71 -3.66
C HIS A 439 19.24 -22.69 -4.66
N LEU A 440 19.69 -21.42 -4.58
CA LEU A 440 19.22 -20.35 -5.46
C LEU A 440 19.80 -20.45 -6.87
N ALA A 441 21.09 -20.70 -6.99
CA ALA A 441 21.79 -20.71 -8.26
C ALA A 441 23.03 -21.64 -8.20
N PRO A 442 22.84 -22.95 -8.20
CA PRO A 442 23.92 -23.93 -7.99
C PRO A 442 24.98 -23.96 -9.11
N ALA A 443 24.71 -23.29 -10.23
CA ALA A 443 25.60 -23.27 -11.39
C ALA A 443 26.53 -22.03 -11.43
N ILE A 444 26.43 -21.12 -10.47
CA ILE A 444 27.35 -19.96 -10.39
C ILE A 444 28.58 -20.27 -9.56
N ASP A 445 29.60 -19.41 -9.68
CA ASP A 445 30.89 -19.60 -9.02
C ASP A 445 30.76 -19.69 -7.48
N SER A 446 31.71 -20.38 -6.86
CA SER A 446 31.81 -20.46 -5.40
C SER A 446 32.51 -19.21 -4.85
N TYR A 447 32.02 -18.73 -3.72
CA TYR A 447 32.59 -17.62 -2.97
C TYR A 447 32.95 -18.09 -1.56
N THR A 448 33.90 -17.39 -0.93
CA THR A 448 34.17 -17.55 0.50
C THR A 448 33.70 -16.35 1.30
N PRO A 449 33.36 -16.50 2.58
CA PRO A 449 32.88 -15.39 3.41
C PRO A 449 33.85 -14.19 3.45
N GLU A 450 35.15 -14.44 3.34
CA GLU A 450 36.22 -13.43 3.38
C GLU A 450 36.24 -12.54 2.13
N GLN A 451 35.66 -12.98 1.04
CA GLN A 451 35.58 -12.23 -0.22
C GLN A 451 34.40 -11.28 -0.28
N LEU A 452 33.51 -11.36 0.73
CA LEU A 452 32.23 -10.68 0.67
C LEU A 452 32.20 -9.43 1.52
N GLU A 453 31.75 -8.35 0.93
CA GLU A 453 31.20 -7.23 1.64
C GLU A 453 29.74 -7.52 2.02
N GLY A 454 29.20 -6.79 2.97
CA GLY A 454 27.84 -6.96 3.40
C GLY A 454 27.27 -5.78 4.15
N ARG A 455 25.99 -5.87 4.48
CA ARG A 455 25.32 -4.90 5.30
C ARG A 455 24.30 -5.60 6.20
N ALA A 456 24.35 -5.28 7.49
CA ALA A 456 23.34 -5.70 8.44
C ALA A 456 22.41 -4.52 8.77
N ALA A 457 21.13 -4.82 8.98
CA ALA A 457 20.14 -3.85 9.40
C ALA A 457 19.03 -4.52 10.21
N ILE A 458 18.34 -3.72 11.03
CA ILE A 458 17.27 -4.20 11.89
C ILE A 458 15.92 -3.90 11.25
N ARG A 459 15.17 -4.95 10.94
CA ARG A 459 13.78 -4.84 10.49
C ARG A 459 12.89 -4.68 11.71
N SER A 460 11.81 -3.93 11.53
CA SER A 460 10.73 -3.83 12.52
C SER A 460 9.53 -4.65 12.04
N THR A 461 9.11 -5.65 12.80
CA THR A 461 7.99 -6.51 12.45
C THR A 461 7.00 -6.64 13.60
N THR A 462 5.77 -7.00 13.30
CA THR A 462 4.72 -7.36 14.25
C THR A 462 4.65 -8.88 14.38
N SER A 463 4.00 -9.37 15.41
CA SER A 463 3.84 -10.81 15.64
C SER A 463 2.98 -11.52 14.59
N ASP A 464 2.05 -10.78 13.96
CA ASP A 464 1.14 -11.26 12.91
C ASP A 464 1.59 -10.86 11.50
N TYR A 465 2.75 -10.20 11.37
CA TYR A 465 3.31 -9.67 10.11
C TYR A 465 2.46 -8.58 9.43
N LEU A 466 1.40 -8.08 10.06
CA LEU A 466 0.63 -6.95 9.56
C LEU A 466 1.30 -5.63 9.96
N PRO A 467 1.45 -4.66 9.06
CA PRO A 467 1.98 -3.36 9.42
C PRO A 467 1.02 -2.59 10.33
N MET A 468 1.55 -1.75 11.19
CA MET A 468 0.78 -0.79 11.97
C MET A 468 0.63 0.50 11.17
N ALA A 469 -0.60 0.84 10.79
CA ALA A 469 -0.90 2.04 10.03
C ALA A 469 -2.20 2.69 10.50
N GLY A 470 -2.13 3.91 11.02
CA GLY A 470 -3.32 4.66 11.47
C GLY A 470 -3.10 5.47 12.74
N LEU A 471 -4.19 5.91 13.36
CA LEU A 471 -4.19 6.65 14.62
C LEU A 471 -3.68 5.78 15.78
N VAL A 472 -2.81 6.35 16.60
CA VAL A 472 -2.33 5.71 17.83
C VAL A 472 -3.48 5.58 18.82
N LEU A 473 -3.62 4.40 19.43
CA LEU A 473 -4.62 4.15 20.47
C LEU A 473 -4.16 4.73 21.80
N ASP A 474 -5.10 5.19 22.61
CA ASP A 474 -4.82 5.68 23.96
C ASP A 474 -4.53 4.48 24.90
N ALA A 475 -3.27 4.32 25.29
CA ALA A 475 -2.82 3.22 26.15
C ALA A 475 -3.56 3.15 27.48
N GLN A 476 -3.89 4.31 28.08
CA GLN A 476 -4.61 4.36 29.36
C GLN A 476 -6.04 3.84 29.21
N SER A 477 -6.70 4.21 28.12
CA SER A 477 -8.04 3.70 27.82
C SER A 477 -8.03 2.19 27.54
N LEU A 478 -7.02 1.67 26.85
CA LEU A 478 -6.88 0.23 26.60
C LEU A 478 -6.67 -0.59 27.89
N LYS A 479 -5.97 -0.02 28.88
CA LYS A 479 -5.80 -0.66 30.20
C LYS A 479 -7.09 -0.66 31.01
N ASN A 480 -7.83 0.45 30.98
CA ASN A 480 -9.06 0.61 31.78
C ASN A 480 -10.25 -0.14 31.16
N GLU A 481 -10.33 -0.14 29.84
CA GLU A 481 -11.41 -0.79 29.07
C GLU A 481 -10.81 -1.61 27.92
N PRO A 482 -10.31 -2.83 28.19
CA PRO A 482 -9.74 -3.66 27.15
C PRO A 482 -10.80 -3.99 26.08
N PRO A 483 -10.45 -3.90 24.80
CA PRO A 483 -11.39 -4.13 23.72
C PRO A 483 -11.89 -5.58 23.73
N ARG A 484 -13.19 -5.76 23.53
CA ARG A 484 -13.76 -7.09 23.30
C ARG A 484 -13.48 -7.52 21.85
N PRO A 485 -13.43 -8.82 21.54
CA PRO A 485 -13.25 -9.30 20.17
C PRO A 485 -14.25 -8.73 19.15
N SER A 486 -15.46 -8.36 19.63
CA SER A 486 -16.53 -7.73 18.84
C SER A 486 -16.46 -6.20 18.78
N SER A 487 -15.50 -5.55 19.47
CA SER A 487 -15.40 -4.09 19.48
C SER A 487 -14.96 -3.60 18.11
N SER A 488 -15.72 -2.67 17.52
CA SER A 488 -15.27 -1.99 16.31
C SER A 488 -14.13 -1.03 16.63
N SER A 489 -13.21 -0.84 15.70
CA SER A 489 -12.10 0.13 15.84
C SER A 489 -12.56 1.56 16.15
N ASN A 490 -13.80 1.91 15.83
CA ASN A 490 -14.39 3.22 16.10
C ASN A 490 -14.74 3.44 17.58
N GLN A 491 -14.86 2.38 18.37
CA GLN A 491 -15.16 2.44 19.82
C GLN A 491 -13.88 2.66 20.65
N LEU A 492 -12.71 2.44 20.09
CA LEU A 492 -11.45 2.60 20.78
C LEU A 492 -11.05 4.08 20.84
N LYS A 493 -10.66 4.56 22.02
CA LYS A 493 -10.15 5.92 22.18
C LYS A 493 -8.80 6.05 21.51
N LYS A 494 -8.64 7.09 20.71
CA LYS A 494 -7.46 7.36 19.88
C LYS A 494 -6.81 8.66 20.31
N MET A 495 -5.50 8.76 20.11
CA MET A 495 -4.75 9.98 20.36
C MET A 495 -4.86 10.90 19.14
N ASN A 496 -5.68 11.96 19.24
CA ASN A 496 -5.90 12.88 18.12
C ASN A 496 -4.59 13.44 17.59
N GLY A 497 -4.42 13.39 16.26
CA GLY A 497 -3.27 13.96 15.55
C GLY A 497 -1.98 13.14 15.65
N LEU A 498 -1.97 11.99 16.36
CA LEU A 498 -0.81 11.10 16.42
C LEU A 498 -1.08 9.81 15.64
N TYR A 499 -0.22 9.54 14.66
CA TYR A 499 -0.31 8.38 13.77
C TYR A 499 0.95 7.53 13.80
N ILE A 500 0.84 6.30 13.37
CA ILE A 500 1.95 5.35 13.25
C ILE A 500 1.98 4.75 11.84
N ASN A 501 3.19 4.56 11.29
CA ASN A 501 3.47 3.83 10.05
C ASN A 501 4.73 2.98 10.26
N ALA A 502 4.57 1.78 10.81
CA ALA A 502 5.67 0.93 11.25
C ALA A 502 5.36 -0.57 11.11
N GLY A 503 6.32 -1.43 11.42
CA GLY A 503 6.09 -2.88 11.47
C GLY A 503 6.07 -3.58 10.10
N HIS A 504 6.73 -3.02 9.09
CA HIS A 504 6.70 -3.55 7.70
C HIS A 504 7.55 -4.80 7.48
N GLY A 505 8.39 -5.18 8.44
CA GLY A 505 9.28 -6.33 8.33
C GLY A 505 10.16 -6.31 7.07
N ALA A 506 10.22 -7.43 6.38
CA ALA A 506 10.97 -7.57 5.11
C ALA A 506 10.18 -7.07 3.87
N LYS A 507 8.98 -6.51 4.05
CA LYS A 507 8.07 -6.12 2.95
C LYS A 507 7.83 -4.60 2.86
N GLY A 508 8.80 -3.81 3.32
CA GLY A 508 8.71 -2.34 3.32
C GLY A 508 8.37 -1.75 1.94
N LEU A 509 8.98 -2.25 0.86
CA LEU A 509 8.69 -1.81 -0.51
C LEU A 509 7.24 -2.07 -0.95
N VAL A 510 6.60 -3.10 -0.42
CA VAL A 510 5.20 -3.44 -0.71
C VAL A 510 4.25 -2.68 0.20
N ASN A 511 4.50 -2.71 1.51
CA ASN A 511 3.53 -2.27 2.51
C ASN A 511 3.61 -0.77 2.82
N ALA A 512 4.81 -0.20 2.90
CA ALA A 512 4.98 1.18 3.39
C ALA A 512 4.29 2.23 2.50
N PRO A 513 4.34 2.16 1.16
CA PRO A 513 3.60 3.10 0.31
C PRO A 513 2.08 3.00 0.45
N LEU A 514 1.52 1.79 0.56
CA LEU A 514 0.08 1.61 0.76
C LEU A 514 -0.35 2.14 2.13
N CYS A 515 0.38 1.81 3.20
CA CYS A 515 0.10 2.31 4.55
C CYS A 515 0.17 3.84 4.61
N ALA A 516 1.13 4.44 3.92
CA ALA A 516 1.26 5.88 3.79
C ALA A 516 0.04 6.51 3.10
N GLU A 517 -0.46 5.90 2.04
CA GLU A 517 -1.66 6.34 1.34
C GLU A 517 -2.91 6.25 2.23
N ILE A 518 -3.07 5.15 2.97
CA ILE A 518 -4.17 4.97 3.94
C ILE A 518 -4.12 6.07 5.01
N ILE A 519 -2.96 6.31 5.62
CA ILE A 519 -2.80 7.33 6.67
C ILE A 519 -3.10 8.72 6.12
N ALA A 520 -2.55 9.06 4.95
CA ALA A 520 -2.77 10.36 4.34
C ALA A 520 -4.25 10.58 3.96
N SER A 521 -4.96 9.53 3.49
CA SER A 521 -6.39 9.58 3.22
C SER A 521 -7.19 9.81 4.51
N LEU A 522 -6.88 9.08 5.58
CA LEU A 522 -7.52 9.26 6.90
C LEU A 522 -7.35 10.68 7.44
N ILE A 523 -6.15 11.25 7.33
CA ILE A 523 -5.84 12.61 7.80
C ILE A 523 -6.56 13.67 6.95
N ASN A 524 -6.58 13.48 5.62
CA ASN A 524 -7.19 14.44 4.70
C ASN A 524 -8.72 14.31 4.61
N GLY A 525 -9.31 13.24 5.15
CA GLY A 525 -10.72 12.91 5.04
C GLY A 525 -11.11 12.45 3.63
N ASP A 526 -10.16 11.87 2.89
CA ASP A 526 -10.42 11.26 1.58
C ASP A 526 -11.23 9.95 1.77
N PRO A 527 -12.07 9.61 0.79
CA PRO A 527 -12.77 8.34 0.79
C PRO A 527 -11.83 7.16 0.68
#